data_ba83574de91c87da1d5626f3f97e3402
#
_entry.id   ba83574de91c87da1d5626f3f97e3402
#
_cell.length_a   1.000
_cell.length_b   1.000
_cell.length_c   1.000
_cell.angle_alpha   90.00
_cell.angle_beta   90.00
_cell.angle_gamma   90.00
#
_symmetry.space_group_name_H-M   'P 1'
#
loop_
_entity.id
_entity.type
_entity.pdbx_description
1 polymer ?
#
loop_
_entity_poly.entity_id
_entity_poly.type
_entity_poly.pdbx_seq_one_letter_code
_entity_poly.pdbx_strand_id
1 'polypeptide(L)'
;MGIIRKRALPPELVAHSLFVDPLALIVHADHPALRKLSKQGTLSLRDFAQEPFVAFRRSAGAGIHDHMIALCAAAGFTPRIVQEAGEASTLISLAAAGLGAAILPSSCDHIRVEGSRFVALADAGAHSEVQLAWHREGVTPLIRNFAGLLREAFVEG
;
A
#
# COMPACT_ATOMS: atom_id res chain seq x y z
N MET A 1 -5.48 2.88 21.64
CA MET A 1 -4.59 1.94 20.92
C MET A 1 -5.21 1.62 19.56
N GLY A 2 -4.41 1.55 18.50
CA GLY A 2 -4.89 1.23 17.15
C GLY A 2 -3.77 0.70 16.26
N ILE A 3 -4.14 -0.06 15.22
CA ILE A 3 -3.22 -0.49 14.17
C ILE A 3 -3.27 0.55 13.05
N ILE A 4 -2.13 1.06 12.67
CA ILE A 4 -1.99 2.12 11.69
C ILE A 4 -0.89 1.78 10.67
N ARG A 5 -0.94 2.40 9.49
CA ARG A 5 0.23 2.45 8.61
C ARG A 5 1.14 3.59 9.02
N LYS A 6 2.45 3.39 8.88
CA LYS A 6 3.50 4.35 9.29
C LYS A 6 3.22 5.72 8.69
N ARG A 7 3.16 6.72 9.56
CA ARG A 7 3.03 8.13 9.23
C ARG A 7 3.62 8.98 10.35
N ALA A 8 3.77 10.28 10.12
CA ALA A 8 4.10 11.19 11.20
C ALA A 8 3.00 11.15 12.28
N LEU A 9 3.41 10.97 13.51
CA LEU A 9 2.51 10.88 14.67
C LEU A 9 2.67 12.10 15.56
N PRO A 10 1.59 12.54 16.22
CA PRO A 10 1.66 13.49 17.31
C PRO A 10 2.62 12.99 18.42
N PRO A 11 3.30 13.89 19.16
CA PRO A 11 4.31 13.51 20.14
C PRO A 11 3.77 12.71 21.33
N GLU A 12 2.48 12.82 21.60
CA GLU A 12 1.76 12.07 22.64
C GLU A 12 1.52 10.60 22.27
N LEU A 13 1.69 10.22 21.00
CA LEU A 13 1.56 8.85 20.54
C LEU A 13 2.92 8.15 20.46
N VAL A 14 2.91 6.86 20.75
CA VAL A 14 4.01 5.93 20.55
C VAL A 14 3.55 4.89 19.56
N ALA A 15 4.42 4.50 18.63
CA ALA A 15 4.14 3.42 17.69
C ALA A 15 5.28 2.40 17.68
N HIS A 16 4.90 1.14 17.53
CA HIS A 16 5.82 0.02 17.33
C HIS A 16 5.51 -0.68 16.02
N SER A 17 6.55 -1.00 15.27
CA SER A 17 6.42 -1.78 14.04
C SER A 17 5.90 -3.18 14.33
N LEU A 18 4.94 -3.63 13.54
CA LEU A 18 4.42 -4.99 13.56
C LEU A 18 4.99 -5.78 12.39
N PHE A 19 4.81 -5.27 11.18
CA PHE A 19 5.34 -5.91 9.96
C PHE A 19 5.45 -4.90 8.82
N VAL A 20 6.19 -5.30 7.79
CA VAL A 20 6.31 -4.58 6.53
C VAL A 20 5.42 -5.25 5.49
N ASP A 21 4.54 -4.46 4.87
CA ASP A 21 3.62 -4.89 3.82
C ASP A 21 4.12 -4.33 2.48
N PRO A 22 4.64 -5.16 1.57
CA PRO A 22 5.07 -4.67 0.26
C PRO A 22 3.91 -4.01 -0.47
N LEU A 23 4.21 -3.05 -1.34
CA LEU A 23 3.23 -2.47 -2.25
C LEU A 23 3.31 -3.17 -3.60
N ALA A 24 2.13 -3.43 -4.16
CA ALA A 24 1.97 -4.00 -5.48
C ALA A 24 1.31 -3.00 -6.41
N LEU A 25 1.65 -3.09 -7.68
CA LEU A 25 0.94 -2.45 -8.77
C LEU A 25 -0.21 -3.36 -9.22
N ILE A 26 -1.38 -2.81 -9.34
CA ILE A 26 -2.57 -3.51 -9.84
C ILE A 26 -2.93 -2.93 -11.20
N VAL A 27 -3.03 -3.80 -12.19
CA VAL A 27 -3.36 -3.43 -13.58
C VAL A 27 -4.36 -4.40 -14.18
N HIS A 28 -4.91 -4.07 -15.34
CA HIS A 28 -5.66 -5.04 -16.15
C HIS A 28 -4.78 -6.24 -16.50
N ALA A 29 -5.34 -7.45 -16.50
CA ALA A 29 -4.62 -8.69 -16.74
C ALA A 29 -3.88 -8.75 -18.11
N ASP A 30 -4.37 -8.01 -19.12
CA ASP A 30 -3.76 -7.91 -20.44
C ASP A 30 -2.97 -6.60 -20.63
N HIS A 31 -2.61 -5.90 -19.55
CA HIS A 31 -1.91 -4.62 -19.66
C HIS A 31 -0.58 -4.76 -20.39
N PRO A 32 -0.27 -3.90 -21.40
CA PRO A 32 0.92 -4.05 -22.23
C PRO A 32 2.24 -4.04 -21.43
N ALA A 33 2.30 -3.31 -20.32
CA ALA A 33 3.48 -3.24 -19.47
C ALA A 33 3.86 -4.59 -18.85
N LEU A 34 2.95 -5.57 -18.77
CA LEU A 34 3.25 -6.92 -18.30
C LEU A 34 4.30 -7.65 -19.16
N ARG A 35 4.50 -7.21 -20.40
CA ARG A 35 5.59 -7.70 -21.27
C ARG A 35 6.98 -7.27 -20.81
N LYS A 36 7.06 -6.25 -19.93
CA LYS A 36 8.32 -5.74 -19.36
C LYS A 36 8.65 -6.35 -17.99
N LEU A 37 7.90 -7.35 -17.54
CA LEU A 37 8.20 -8.04 -16.28
C LEU A 37 9.66 -8.50 -16.26
N SER A 38 10.34 -8.18 -15.16
CA SER A 38 11.69 -8.66 -14.89
C SER A 38 11.69 -10.20 -14.73
N LYS A 39 12.88 -10.80 -14.70
CA LYS A 39 13.01 -12.25 -14.38
C LYS A 39 12.47 -12.60 -13.00
N GLN A 40 12.43 -11.62 -12.07
CA GLN A 40 11.87 -11.75 -10.73
C GLN A 40 10.34 -11.49 -10.69
N GLY A 41 9.72 -11.18 -11.83
CA GLY A 41 8.28 -10.88 -11.92
C GLY A 41 7.89 -9.49 -11.38
N THR A 42 8.81 -8.53 -11.41
CA THR A 42 8.58 -7.15 -10.94
C THR A 42 8.47 -6.17 -12.11
N LEU A 43 7.80 -5.04 -11.87
CA LEU A 43 7.76 -3.88 -12.76
C LEU A 43 8.34 -2.64 -12.06
N SER A 44 8.83 -1.69 -12.84
CA SER A 44 9.23 -0.37 -12.33
C SER A 44 8.10 0.64 -12.55
N LEU A 45 7.86 1.51 -11.58
CA LEU A 45 6.90 2.61 -11.70
C LEU A 45 7.22 3.56 -12.85
N ARG A 46 8.48 3.69 -13.23
CA ARG A 46 8.89 4.51 -14.38
C ARG A 46 8.21 4.08 -15.67
N ASP A 47 7.89 2.79 -15.83
CA ASP A 47 7.18 2.29 -17.01
C ASP A 47 5.73 2.78 -17.09
N PHE A 48 5.21 3.33 -15.99
CA PHE A 48 3.85 3.85 -15.85
C PHE A 48 3.76 5.37 -15.83
N ALA A 49 4.84 6.08 -16.14
CA ALA A 49 4.88 7.54 -16.08
C ALA A 49 3.83 8.23 -16.98
N GLN A 50 3.38 7.59 -18.04
CA GLN A 50 2.36 8.10 -18.97
C GLN A 50 0.98 7.44 -18.79
N GLU A 51 0.89 6.44 -17.91
CA GLU A 51 -0.35 5.71 -17.67
C GLU A 51 -1.29 6.46 -16.71
N PRO A 52 -2.62 6.26 -16.83
CA PRO A 52 -3.55 6.76 -15.84
C PRO A 52 -3.45 5.95 -14.55
N PHE A 53 -3.71 6.62 -13.43
CA PHE A 53 -3.79 5.99 -12.11
C PHE A 53 -5.18 6.14 -11.50
N VAL A 54 -5.58 5.13 -10.76
CA VAL A 54 -6.70 5.18 -9.81
C VAL A 54 -6.14 5.10 -8.39
N ALA A 55 -6.64 5.91 -7.49
CA ALA A 55 -6.01 6.11 -6.18
C ALA A 55 -7.03 6.16 -5.04
N PHE A 56 -6.56 5.89 -3.83
CA PHE A 56 -7.34 6.25 -2.65
C PHE A 56 -7.55 7.76 -2.60
N ARG A 57 -8.75 8.17 -2.14
CA ARG A 57 -8.92 9.56 -1.70
C ARG A 57 -7.97 9.83 -0.54
N ARG A 58 -7.37 11.00 -0.53
CA ARG A 58 -6.39 11.40 0.50
C ARG A 58 -6.92 11.22 1.93
N SER A 59 -8.21 11.43 2.13
CA SER A 59 -8.90 11.28 3.43
C SER A 59 -9.16 9.82 3.83
N ALA A 60 -9.17 8.87 2.89
CA ALA A 60 -9.57 7.48 3.13
C ALA A 60 -8.40 6.49 3.15
N GLY A 61 -7.32 6.78 2.46
CA GLY A 61 -6.24 5.83 2.18
C GLY A 61 -5.21 5.62 3.28
N ALA A 62 -5.44 6.06 4.51
CA ALA A 62 -4.53 5.85 5.64
C ALA A 62 -3.04 6.14 5.32
N GLY A 63 -2.76 7.16 4.51
CA GLY A 63 -1.42 7.53 4.07
C GLY A 63 -0.95 6.86 2.77
N ILE A 64 -1.68 5.87 2.24
CA ILE A 64 -1.31 5.20 0.98
C ILE A 64 -1.35 6.18 -0.20
N HIS A 65 -2.31 7.12 -0.24
CA HIS A 65 -2.34 8.16 -1.26
C HIS A 65 -1.03 8.96 -1.32
N ASP A 66 -0.60 9.51 -0.18
CA ASP A 66 0.61 10.33 -0.12
C ASP A 66 1.86 9.49 -0.38
N HIS A 67 1.87 8.22 0.03
CA HIS A 67 2.95 7.29 -0.25
C HIS A 67 3.05 6.97 -1.76
N MET A 68 1.93 6.75 -2.44
CA MET A 68 1.89 6.57 -3.90
C MET A 68 2.47 7.79 -4.62
N ILE A 69 2.09 9.01 -4.22
CA ILE A 69 2.62 10.24 -4.79
C ILE A 69 4.14 10.30 -4.60
N ALA A 70 4.63 9.99 -3.40
CA ALA A 70 6.06 9.99 -3.10
C ALA A 70 6.85 8.95 -3.93
N LEU A 71 6.31 7.75 -4.11
CA LEU A 71 6.92 6.70 -4.94
C LEU A 71 7.00 7.12 -6.41
N CYS A 72 5.93 7.69 -6.96
CA CYS A 72 5.92 8.18 -8.33
C CYS A 72 6.91 9.34 -8.52
N ALA A 73 7.00 10.25 -7.56
CA ALA A 73 7.98 11.34 -7.57
C ALA A 73 9.42 10.81 -7.53
N ALA A 74 9.71 9.80 -6.70
CA ALA A 74 11.00 9.13 -6.66
C ALA A 74 11.34 8.40 -7.98
N ALA A 75 10.32 7.89 -8.68
CA ALA A 75 10.46 7.31 -10.03
C ALA A 75 10.59 8.37 -11.15
N GLY A 76 10.47 9.67 -10.81
CA GLY A 76 10.71 10.80 -11.72
C GLY A 76 9.45 11.33 -12.42
N PHE A 77 8.24 11.07 -11.90
CA PHE A 77 7.01 11.59 -12.49
C PHE A 77 5.94 11.92 -11.45
N THR A 78 4.93 12.70 -11.88
CA THR A 78 3.71 12.95 -11.12
C THR A 78 2.58 12.09 -11.70
N PRO A 79 1.90 11.25 -10.90
CA PRO A 79 0.86 10.37 -11.42
C PRO A 79 -0.36 11.18 -11.89
N ARG A 80 -0.90 10.80 -13.05
CA ARG A 80 -2.15 11.34 -13.57
C ARG A 80 -3.33 10.54 -12.97
N ILE A 81 -3.87 11.01 -11.86
CA ILE A 81 -5.00 10.36 -11.19
C ILE A 81 -6.28 10.70 -11.95
N VAL A 82 -6.95 9.69 -12.49
CA VAL A 82 -8.18 9.82 -13.28
C VAL A 82 -9.43 9.50 -12.46
N GLN A 83 -9.28 8.73 -11.37
CA GLN A 83 -10.38 8.39 -10.48
C GLN A 83 -9.85 8.14 -9.06
N GLU A 84 -10.64 8.54 -8.07
CA GLU A 84 -10.38 8.27 -6.66
C GLU A 84 -11.52 7.45 -6.05
N ALA A 85 -11.19 6.57 -5.10
CA ALA A 85 -12.15 5.77 -4.34
C ALA A 85 -11.77 5.66 -2.87
N GLY A 86 -12.71 5.22 -2.04
CA GLY A 86 -12.51 5.03 -0.60
C GLY A 86 -12.09 3.62 -0.21
N GLU A 87 -12.26 2.64 -1.08
CA GLU A 87 -12.11 1.23 -0.78
C GLU A 87 -11.15 0.54 -1.76
N ALA A 88 -10.34 -0.40 -1.23
CA ALA A 88 -9.39 -1.17 -2.04
C ALA A 88 -10.09 -2.01 -3.13
N SER A 89 -11.21 -2.65 -2.80
CA SER A 89 -11.98 -3.45 -3.75
C SER A 89 -12.44 -2.64 -4.96
N THR A 90 -12.84 -1.38 -4.75
CA THR A 90 -13.22 -0.46 -5.84
C THR A 90 -12.01 -0.14 -6.71
N LEU A 91 -10.84 0.16 -6.12
CA LEU A 91 -9.63 0.45 -6.89
C LEU A 91 -9.18 -0.77 -7.72
N ILE A 92 -9.25 -1.98 -7.15
CA ILE A 92 -8.93 -3.21 -7.87
C ILE A 92 -9.90 -3.41 -9.04
N SER A 93 -11.19 -3.14 -8.84
CA SER A 93 -12.21 -3.24 -9.89
C SER A 93 -11.99 -2.22 -11.01
N LEU A 94 -11.61 -0.99 -10.68
CA LEU A 94 -11.29 0.05 -11.66
C LEU A 94 -10.04 -0.32 -12.48
N ALA A 95 -9.01 -0.89 -11.83
CA ALA A 95 -7.81 -1.38 -12.52
C ALA A 95 -8.13 -2.60 -13.40
N ALA A 96 -8.96 -3.53 -12.93
CA ALA A 96 -9.45 -4.66 -13.71
C ALA A 96 -10.26 -4.24 -14.94
N ALA A 97 -10.98 -3.12 -14.84
CA ALA A 97 -11.72 -2.53 -15.98
C ALA A 97 -10.82 -1.70 -16.92
N GLY A 98 -9.52 -1.57 -16.65
CA GLY A 98 -8.57 -0.85 -17.48
C GLY A 98 -8.64 0.67 -17.37
N LEU A 99 -9.27 1.23 -16.32
CA LEU A 99 -9.36 2.68 -16.14
C LEU A 99 -8.01 3.30 -15.75
N GLY A 100 -7.13 2.55 -15.08
CA GLY A 100 -5.82 3.02 -14.67
C GLY A 100 -5.13 2.01 -13.77
N ALA A 101 -3.86 2.23 -13.50
CA ALA A 101 -3.10 1.42 -12.54
C ALA A 101 -3.40 1.86 -11.11
N ALA A 102 -3.39 0.93 -10.16
CA ALA A 102 -3.48 1.22 -8.73
C ALA A 102 -2.21 0.77 -8.02
N ILE A 103 -1.85 1.42 -6.91
CA ILE A 103 -0.80 0.97 -5.99
C ILE A 103 -1.46 0.67 -4.65
N LEU A 104 -1.43 -0.59 -4.24
CA LEU A 104 -2.04 -1.08 -3.01
C LEU A 104 -1.08 -1.99 -2.24
N PRO A 105 -1.30 -2.18 -0.94
CA PRO A 105 -0.59 -3.20 -0.19
C PRO A 105 -0.78 -4.59 -0.80
N SER A 106 0.29 -5.38 -0.87
CA SER A 106 0.23 -6.74 -1.40
C SER A 106 -0.73 -7.64 -0.60
N SER A 107 -0.95 -7.33 0.66
CA SER A 107 -1.96 -8.00 1.49
C SER A 107 -3.40 -7.88 0.94
N CYS A 108 -3.65 -6.95 0.00
CA CYS A 108 -4.95 -6.83 -0.67
C CYS A 108 -5.17 -7.90 -1.77
N ASP A 109 -4.21 -8.77 -2.06
CA ASP A 109 -4.29 -9.78 -3.12
C ASP A 109 -5.35 -10.86 -2.87
N HIS A 110 -5.82 -10.99 -1.61
CA HIS A 110 -6.95 -11.85 -1.27
C HIS A 110 -8.29 -11.34 -1.86
N ILE A 111 -8.37 -10.05 -2.23
CA ILE A 111 -9.53 -9.47 -2.91
C ILE A 111 -9.44 -9.84 -4.39
N ARG A 112 -10.09 -10.92 -4.77
CA ARG A 112 -10.06 -11.44 -6.14
C ARG A 112 -11.09 -10.73 -7.00
N VAL A 113 -10.62 -10.03 -8.03
CA VAL A 113 -11.45 -9.43 -9.09
C VAL A 113 -10.94 -9.95 -10.42
N GLU A 114 -11.83 -10.58 -11.19
CA GLU A 114 -11.49 -11.08 -12.51
C GLU A 114 -10.98 -9.93 -13.41
N GLY A 115 -9.94 -10.20 -14.18
CA GLY A 115 -9.29 -9.19 -15.02
C GLY A 115 -8.28 -8.31 -14.29
N SER A 116 -8.09 -8.46 -12.97
CA SER A 116 -7.01 -7.78 -12.24
C SER A 116 -5.73 -8.60 -12.17
N ARG A 117 -4.59 -7.92 -12.22
CA ARG A 117 -3.26 -8.52 -12.02
C ARG A 117 -2.49 -7.72 -10.99
N PHE A 118 -2.05 -8.39 -9.92
CA PHE A 118 -1.12 -7.85 -8.94
C PHE A 118 0.33 -8.13 -9.38
N VAL A 119 1.17 -7.11 -9.35
CA VAL A 119 2.58 -7.22 -9.73
C VAL A 119 3.45 -6.52 -8.70
N ALA A 120 4.48 -7.18 -8.23
CA ALA A 120 5.43 -6.58 -7.30
C ALA A 120 6.19 -5.42 -7.96
N LEU A 121 6.45 -4.36 -7.20
CA LEU A 121 7.24 -3.21 -7.65
C LEU A 121 8.72 -3.44 -7.34
N ALA A 122 9.58 -3.09 -8.30
CA ALA A 122 11.04 -3.11 -8.14
C ALA A 122 11.58 -1.86 -7.46
N ASP A 123 10.74 -0.83 -7.30
CA ASP A 123 11.14 0.50 -6.85
C ASP A 123 11.47 0.50 -5.36
N ALA A 124 12.57 1.16 -5.00
CA ALA A 124 12.97 1.31 -3.59
C ALA A 124 11.89 2.07 -2.81
N GLY A 125 11.57 1.59 -1.60
CA GLY A 125 10.53 2.17 -0.77
C GLY A 125 9.09 1.72 -1.12
N ALA A 126 8.92 0.80 -2.08
CA ALA A 126 7.62 0.22 -2.42
C ALA A 126 7.14 -0.77 -1.33
N HIS A 127 7.06 -0.29 -0.11
CA HIS A 127 6.54 -1.04 1.04
C HIS A 127 5.89 -0.08 2.03
N SER A 128 4.95 -0.57 2.79
CA SER A 128 4.26 0.16 3.86
C SER A 128 4.49 -0.56 5.19
N GLU A 129 4.88 0.17 6.22
CA GLU A 129 5.07 -0.37 7.56
C GLU A 129 3.76 -0.28 8.32
N VAL A 130 3.31 -1.40 8.87
CA VAL A 130 2.15 -1.47 9.76
C VAL A 130 2.62 -1.42 11.20
N GLN A 131 2.02 -0.54 11.98
CA GLN A 131 2.44 -0.23 13.34
C GLN A 131 1.26 -0.33 14.29
N LEU A 132 1.55 -0.74 15.52
CA LEU A 132 0.66 -0.59 16.66
C LEU A 132 0.96 0.74 17.34
N ALA A 133 -0.05 1.60 17.48
CA ALA A 133 0.08 2.91 18.11
C ALA A 133 -0.84 3.06 19.32
N TRP A 134 -0.36 3.77 20.34
CA TRP A 134 -1.12 4.09 21.56
C TRP A 134 -0.66 5.40 22.17
N HIS A 135 -1.46 5.93 23.08
CA HIS A 135 -1.12 7.12 23.84
C HIS A 135 -0.01 6.84 24.86
N ARG A 136 1.00 7.69 24.90
CA ARG A 136 2.19 7.54 25.81
C ARG A 136 1.79 7.45 27.29
N GLU A 137 0.82 8.23 27.69
CA GLU A 137 0.34 8.36 29.07
C GLU A 137 -0.85 7.43 29.36
N GLY A 138 -0.97 6.32 28.78
CA GLY A 138 -2.14 5.45 29.00
C GLY A 138 -1.83 3.96 28.85
N VAL A 139 -0.57 3.60 29.12
CA VAL A 139 -0.13 2.21 28.96
C VAL A 139 -0.65 1.35 30.12
N THR A 140 -1.79 0.72 29.89
CA THR A 140 -2.34 -0.27 30.82
C THR A 140 -1.66 -1.64 30.65
N PRO A 141 -1.74 -2.54 31.66
CA PRO A 141 -1.29 -3.93 31.49
C PRO A 141 -1.91 -4.62 30.26
N LEU A 142 -3.17 -4.31 29.97
CA LEU A 142 -3.88 -4.83 28.78
C LEU A 142 -3.19 -4.44 27.48
N ILE A 143 -2.80 -3.16 27.35
CA ILE A 143 -2.08 -2.65 26.17
C ILE A 143 -0.73 -3.36 26.01
N ARG A 144 0.01 -3.53 27.11
CA ARG A 144 1.30 -4.24 27.10
C ARG A 144 1.17 -5.70 26.67
N ASN A 145 0.21 -6.40 27.26
CA ASN A 145 -0.03 -7.81 26.94
C ASN A 145 -0.46 -7.99 25.48
N PHE A 146 -1.39 -7.15 25.01
CA PHE A 146 -1.83 -7.19 23.61
C PHE A 146 -0.72 -6.85 22.63
N ALA A 147 0.11 -5.85 22.93
CA ALA A 147 1.29 -5.51 22.12
C ALA A 147 2.30 -6.66 22.08
N GLY A 148 2.47 -7.37 23.21
CA GLY A 148 3.31 -8.58 23.29
C GLY A 148 2.79 -9.68 22.37
N LEU A 149 1.51 -10.04 22.48
CA LEU A 149 0.87 -11.06 21.65
C LEU A 149 0.94 -10.74 20.15
N LEU A 150 0.71 -9.48 19.76
CA LEU A 150 0.83 -9.08 18.36
C LEU A 150 2.29 -9.20 17.84
N ARG A 151 3.26 -8.82 18.65
CA ARG A 151 4.67 -8.96 18.28
C ARG A 151 5.06 -10.41 18.06
N GLU A 152 4.68 -11.30 18.96
CA GLU A 152 4.89 -12.75 18.79
C GLU A 152 4.22 -13.28 17.53
N ALA A 153 2.97 -12.89 17.26
CA ALA A 153 2.22 -13.33 16.09
C ALA A 153 2.80 -12.88 14.75
N PHE A 154 3.48 -11.73 14.70
CA PHE A 154 4.01 -11.15 13.45
C PHE A 154 5.54 -11.28 13.29
N VAL A 155 6.29 -11.66 14.34
CA VAL A 155 7.74 -11.88 14.26
C VAL A 155 8.07 -13.35 13.94
N GLU A 156 7.16 -14.28 14.23
CA GLU A 156 7.34 -15.73 13.99
C GLU A 156 6.70 -16.21 12.66
N GLY A 157 6.21 -15.33 11.82
CA GLY A 157 5.63 -15.60 10.49
C GLY A 157 6.56 -15.02 9.36
#